data_23786cba10de164e60b93050ae1d3025
#
_entry.id   23786cba10de164e60b93050ae1d3025
#
_cell.length_a   1.000
_cell.length_b   1.000
_cell.length_c   1.000
_cell.angle_alpha   90.00
_cell.angle_beta   90.00
_cell.angle_gamma   90.00
#
_symmetry.space_group_name_H-M   'P 1'
#
loop_
_entity.id
_entity.type
_entity.pdbx_description
1 polymer ?
#
loop_
_entity_poly.entity_id
_entity_poly.type
_entity_poly.pdbx_seq_one_letter_code
_entity_poly.pdbx_strand_id
1 'polypeptide(L)'
;MTFAIAILNHNGSILLRRFLPKIIQNCEGANIYLIDNNSTDSSVNFIKKNNSEIKIISLDSNYGYAEGYNKGIQEINEDVIILLNNDAVFLEKNSFDELCKTFTLNKDISIAQPRIIDYNFQEKYEYAGASGGYLDLLCYPFCRGRILNNIETSKKYRTTREIFWASGSCFAIRKDTFNELGGFDQDFFCHMEEIDLCWRLKNNKPESKIITAGKSKVYHIGGGTMQYDNPKKNYLNFRNSIMMMIKNLPLVSLVPIIILRFASDFFIMLFSMLTLNLNLSFSILSAYAYNIINARNNFKKRTESKKTNNYYHTKSILISYYIFGKKTFSSLK
;
A
#
# COMPACT_ATOMS: atom_id res chain seq x y z
N MET A 1 -21.50 12.31 -5.95
CA MET A 1 -20.39 11.53 -5.39
C MET A 1 -19.45 12.49 -4.72
N THR A 2 -19.24 12.31 -3.45
CA THR A 2 -18.41 13.15 -2.60
C THR A 2 -17.04 12.49 -2.35
N PHE A 3 -16.00 13.30 -2.17
CA PHE A 3 -14.63 12.83 -2.00
C PHE A 3 -14.03 13.40 -0.71
N ALA A 4 -13.31 12.54 0.01
CA ALA A 4 -12.47 12.95 1.13
C ALA A 4 -11.01 12.62 0.85
N ILE A 5 -10.10 13.48 1.31
CA ILE A 5 -8.67 13.16 1.45
C ILE A 5 -8.39 12.92 2.92
N ALA A 6 -8.01 11.72 3.26
CA ALA A 6 -7.63 11.32 4.61
C ALA A 6 -6.09 11.24 4.70
N ILE A 7 -5.50 12.13 5.50
CA ILE A 7 -4.06 12.19 5.74
C ILE A 7 -3.78 11.65 7.15
N LEU A 8 -3.16 10.48 7.25
CA LEU A 8 -2.71 9.93 8.52
C LEU A 8 -1.38 10.57 8.90
N ASN A 9 -1.31 11.14 10.11
CA ASN A 9 -0.13 11.85 10.57
C ASN A 9 0.31 11.41 11.97
N HIS A 10 1.60 11.18 12.13
CA HIS A 10 2.27 11.05 13.42
C HIS A 10 3.59 11.79 13.38
N ASN A 11 3.70 12.90 14.15
CA ASN A 11 4.88 13.74 14.23
C ASN A 11 5.42 14.23 12.87
N GLY A 12 4.49 14.59 11.95
CA GLY A 12 4.82 14.99 10.58
C GLY A 12 4.73 16.50 10.31
N SER A 13 4.94 17.36 11.30
CA SER A 13 4.80 18.82 11.19
C SER A 13 5.57 19.42 10.00
N ILE A 14 6.79 18.96 9.74
CA ILE A 14 7.61 19.46 8.63
C ILE A 14 6.98 19.10 7.27
N LEU A 15 6.51 17.87 7.13
CA LEU A 15 5.88 17.38 5.90
C LEU A 15 4.55 18.07 5.63
N LEU A 16 3.71 18.21 6.67
CA LEU A 16 2.45 18.94 6.56
C LEU A 16 2.66 20.40 6.15
N ARG A 17 3.61 21.10 6.74
CA ARG A 17 3.96 22.48 6.32
C ARG A 17 4.37 22.57 4.87
N ARG A 18 5.08 21.55 4.38
CA ARG A 18 5.59 21.49 3.01
C ARG A 18 4.51 21.18 1.98
N PHE A 19 3.65 20.21 2.25
CA PHE A 19 2.76 19.63 1.25
C PHE A 19 1.31 20.07 1.35
N LEU A 20 0.80 20.34 2.56
CA LEU A 20 -0.60 20.65 2.76
C LEU A 20 -1.10 21.85 1.94
N PRO A 21 -0.35 22.98 1.80
CA PRO A 21 -0.81 24.09 0.95
C PRO A 21 -1.04 23.66 -0.51
N LYS A 22 -0.24 22.74 -1.04
CA LYS A 22 -0.41 22.21 -2.40
C LYS A 22 -1.57 21.23 -2.50
N ILE A 23 -1.82 20.44 -1.45
CA ILE A 23 -2.98 19.53 -1.39
C ILE A 23 -4.26 20.36 -1.40
N ILE A 24 -4.36 21.39 -0.56
CA ILE A 24 -5.52 22.31 -0.53
C ILE A 24 -5.74 22.94 -1.91
N GLN A 25 -4.69 23.48 -2.52
CA GLN A 25 -4.76 24.17 -3.80
C GLN A 25 -5.20 23.24 -4.95
N ASN A 26 -4.70 21.99 -4.99
CA ASN A 26 -4.87 21.10 -6.13
C ASN A 26 -5.99 20.06 -5.97
N CYS A 27 -6.58 19.95 -4.78
CA CYS A 27 -7.61 18.95 -4.50
C CYS A 27 -8.96 19.62 -4.14
N GLU A 28 -9.26 20.72 -4.81
CA GLU A 28 -10.53 21.43 -4.65
C GLU A 28 -11.71 20.50 -4.94
N GLY A 29 -12.75 20.60 -4.10
CA GLY A 29 -13.94 19.74 -4.19
C GLY A 29 -13.87 18.47 -3.33
N ALA A 30 -12.76 18.22 -2.63
CA ALA A 30 -12.67 17.19 -1.60
C ALA A 30 -12.60 17.81 -0.20
N ASN A 31 -13.25 17.17 0.76
CA ASN A 31 -13.05 17.49 2.18
C ASN A 31 -11.73 16.89 2.66
N ILE A 32 -10.90 17.69 3.33
CA ILE A 32 -9.60 17.24 3.83
C ILE A 32 -9.70 16.92 5.32
N TYR A 33 -9.24 15.74 5.69
CA TYR A 33 -9.18 15.24 7.06
C TYR A 33 -7.73 14.97 7.43
N LEU A 34 -7.29 15.51 8.57
CA LEU A 34 -6.08 15.10 9.24
C LEU A 34 -6.44 14.08 10.32
N ILE A 35 -6.03 12.82 10.13
CA ILE A 35 -6.12 11.80 11.17
C ILE A 35 -4.82 11.89 11.98
N ASP A 36 -4.91 12.54 13.13
CA ASP A 36 -3.74 12.70 14.02
C ASP A 36 -3.57 11.47 14.91
N ASN A 37 -2.55 10.69 14.60
CA ASN A 37 -2.24 9.43 15.26
C ASN A 37 -1.41 9.67 16.54
N ASN A 38 -1.93 10.53 17.44
CA ASN A 38 -1.30 10.94 18.70
C ASN A 38 0.07 11.61 18.51
N SER A 39 0.10 12.68 17.72
CA SER A 39 1.34 13.48 17.54
C SER A 39 1.66 14.30 18.78
N THR A 40 2.94 14.39 19.09
CA THR A 40 3.51 15.20 20.18
C THR A 40 4.22 16.46 19.68
N ASP A 41 4.36 16.61 18.35
CA ASP A 41 4.98 17.75 17.70
C ASP A 41 3.97 18.90 17.45
N SER A 42 4.37 19.89 16.68
CA SER A 42 3.52 21.05 16.35
C SER A 42 2.50 20.79 15.23
N SER A 43 2.30 19.55 14.77
CA SER A 43 1.40 19.21 13.65
C SER A 43 -0.01 19.74 13.81
N VAL A 44 -0.68 19.37 14.90
CA VAL A 44 -2.07 19.72 15.19
C VAL A 44 -2.21 21.25 15.38
N ASN A 45 -1.29 21.87 16.11
CA ASN A 45 -1.31 23.32 16.36
C ASN A 45 -1.13 24.10 15.05
N PHE A 46 -0.28 23.63 14.14
CA PHE A 46 -0.09 24.21 12.83
C PHE A 46 -1.39 24.21 12.01
N ILE A 47 -2.10 23.09 11.97
CA ILE A 47 -3.39 22.98 11.24
C ILE A 47 -4.42 23.93 11.86
N LYS A 48 -4.65 23.86 13.17
CA LYS A 48 -5.64 24.69 13.85
C LYS A 48 -5.43 26.20 13.61
N LYS A 49 -4.16 26.62 13.52
CA LYS A 49 -3.83 28.04 13.35
C LYS A 49 -3.95 28.54 11.90
N ASN A 50 -3.64 27.70 10.91
CA ASN A 50 -3.45 28.14 9.54
C ASN A 50 -4.46 27.57 8.53
N ASN A 51 -5.22 26.52 8.90
CA ASN A 51 -6.07 25.77 7.98
C ASN A 51 -7.33 25.25 8.73
N SER A 52 -8.14 26.18 9.21
CA SER A 52 -9.33 25.88 10.04
C SER A 52 -10.41 25.06 9.31
N GLU A 53 -10.36 25.03 7.97
CA GLU A 53 -11.25 24.23 7.12
C GLU A 53 -10.93 22.74 7.15
N ILE A 54 -9.73 22.34 7.60
CA ILE A 54 -9.34 20.94 7.70
C ILE A 54 -9.91 20.34 8.98
N LYS A 55 -10.64 19.25 8.82
CA LYS A 55 -11.18 18.49 9.93
C LYS A 55 -10.10 17.62 10.56
N ILE A 56 -9.89 17.80 11.88
CA ILE A 56 -8.89 17.04 12.64
C ILE A 56 -9.61 15.92 13.40
N ILE A 57 -9.21 14.69 13.17
CA ILE A 57 -9.62 13.49 13.89
C ILE A 57 -8.45 13.08 14.77
N SER A 58 -8.53 13.35 16.08
CA SER A 58 -7.44 13.05 17.01
C SER A 58 -7.62 11.69 17.64
N LEU A 59 -6.61 10.82 17.50
CA LEU A 59 -6.57 9.51 18.13
C LEU A 59 -5.79 9.60 19.45
N ASP A 60 -6.11 8.74 20.39
CA ASP A 60 -5.57 8.73 21.75
C ASP A 60 -4.23 7.98 21.87
N SER A 61 -3.81 7.28 20.81
CA SER A 61 -2.55 6.53 20.74
C SER A 61 -2.03 6.44 19.31
N ASN A 62 -0.75 6.11 19.13
CA ASN A 62 -0.19 5.78 17.82
C ASN A 62 -0.53 4.33 17.46
N TYR A 63 -1.59 4.15 16.70
CA TYR A 63 -2.12 2.86 16.24
C TYR A 63 -1.43 2.30 14.99
N GLY A 64 -0.40 2.97 14.47
CA GLY A 64 0.20 2.62 13.19
C GLY A 64 -0.69 3.01 12.01
N TYR A 65 -0.39 2.44 10.83
CA TYR A 65 -1.09 2.77 9.58
C TYR A 65 -2.48 2.11 9.54
N ALA A 66 -2.56 0.80 9.74
CA ALA A 66 -3.77 0.02 9.54
C ALA A 66 -4.92 0.44 10.47
N GLU A 67 -4.68 0.41 11.78
CA GLU A 67 -5.71 0.75 12.76
C GLU A 67 -5.94 2.28 12.84
N GLY A 68 -4.91 3.09 12.60
CA GLY A 68 -5.05 4.55 12.53
C GLY A 68 -6.04 4.98 11.45
N TYR A 69 -5.93 4.42 10.23
CA TYR A 69 -6.92 4.68 9.19
C TYR A 69 -8.29 4.05 9.51
N ASN A 70 -8.35 2.85 10.08
CA ASN A 70 -9.64 2.25 10.44
C ASN A 70 -10.44 3.15 11.38
N LYS A 71 -9.79 3.69 12.42
CA LYS A 71 -10.45 4.60 13.38
C LYS A 71 -10.83 5.93 12.72
N GLY A 72 -9.91 6.53 11.96
CA GLY A 72 -10.18 7.82 11.33
C GLY A 72 -11.26 7.77 10.26
N ILE A 73 -11.31 6.72 9.45
CA ILE A 73 -12.30 6.58 8.36
C ILE A 73 -13.74 6.45 8.88
N GLN A 74 -13.94 5.99 10.11
CA GLN A 74 -15.27 5.93 10.72
C GLN A 74 -15.94 7.31 10.84
N GLU A 75 -15.14 8.36 11.04
CA GLU A 75 -15.60 9.75 11.17
C GLU A 75 -15.77 10.47 9.82
N ILE A 76 -15.45 9.81 8.70
CA ILE A 76 -15.51 10.35 7.34
C ILE A 76 -16.79 9.86 6.66
N ASN A 77 -17.58 10.76 6.07
CA ASN A 77 -18.90 10.42 5.50
C ASN A 77 -18.97 10.42 3.98
N GLU A 78 -17.90 10.81 3.29
CA GLU A 78 -17.84 10.91 1.84
C GLU A 78 -17.87 9.51 1.16
N ASP A 79 -18.37 9.48 -0.08
CA ASP A 79 -18.56 8.24 -0.85
C ASP A 79 -17.25 7.56 -1.20
N VAL A 80 -16.20 8.34 -1.46
CA VAL A 80 -14.86 7.89 -1.84
C VAL A 80 -13.82 8.55 -0.95
N ILE A 81 -12.95 7.74 -0.36
CA ILE A 81 -11.88 8.19 0.52
C ILE A 81 -10.55 7.98 -0.19
N ILE A 82 -9.77 9.06 -0.30
CA ILE A 82 -8.41 9.06 -0.82
C ILE A 82 -7.48 9.03 0.38
N LEU A 83 -6.90 7.86 0.65
CA LEU A 83 -5.85 7.72 1.64
C LEU A 83 -4.59 8.32 1.06
N LEU A 84 -3.99 9.26 1.76
CA LEU A 84 -2.82 9.99 1.30
C LEU A 84 -1.79 10.08 2.42
N ASN A 85 -0.58 9.58 2.19
CA ASN A 85 0.51 9.76 3.14
C ASN A 85 0.85 11.25 3.32
N ASN A 86 1.31 11.64 4.51
CA ASN A 86 1.71 13.01 4.81
C ASN A 86 2.98 13.48 4.05
N ASP A 87 3.70 12.55 3.40
CA ASP A 87 4.85 12.81 2.52
C ASP A 87 4.52 12.65 1.03
N ALA A 88 3.22 12.63 0.68
CA ALA A 88 2.71 12.54 -0.68
C ALA A 88 1.86 13.77 -1.06
N VAL A 89 1.86 14.15 -2.34
CA VAL A 89 1.20 15.38 -2.81
C VAL A 89 0.74 15.30 -4.26
N PHE A 90 -0.44 15.84 -4.54
CA PHE A 90 -0.88 16.17 -5.90
C PHE A 90 -0.30 17.55 -6.27
N LEU A 91 0.63 17.61 -7.22
CA LEU A 91 1.22 18.88 -7.70
C LEU A 91 0.39 19.57 -8.79
N GLU A 92 -0.60 18.88 -9.34
CA GLU A 92 -1.44 19.37 -10.44
C GLU A 92 -2.90 19.01 -10.18
N LYS A 93 -3.81 20.02 -10.26
CA LYS A 93 -5.25 19.81 -10.09
C LYS A 93 -5.79 18.74 -11.04
N ASN A 94 -5.39 18.76 -12.31
CA ASN A 94 -5.83 17.76 -13.29
C ASN A 94 -5.53 16.32 -12.87
N SER A 95 -4.48 16.07 -12.10
CA SER A 95 -4.14 14.73 -11.59
C SER A 95 -5.15 14.24 -10.54
N PHE A 96 -5.61 15.11 -9.68
CA PHE A 96 -6.66 14.82 -8.71
C PHE A 96 -8.01 14.62 -9.41
N ASP A 97 -8.38 15.53 -10.33
CA ASP A 97 -9.63 15.45 -11.09
C ASP A 97 -9.76 14.14 -11.88
N GLU A 98 -8.67 13.68 -12.53
CA GLU A 98 -8.63 12.41 -13.26
C GLU A 98 -8.80 11.20 -12.34
N LEU A 99 -8.32 11.25 -11.09
CA LEU A 99 -8.60 10.20 -10.10
C LEU A 99 -10.08 10.18 -9.72
N CYS A 100 -10.67 11.34 -9.44
CA CYS A 100 -12.09 11.47 -9.08
C CYS A 100 -13.02 11.02 -10.22
N LYS A 101 -12.72 11.43 -11.47
CA LYS A 101 -13.46 11.00 -12.66
C LYS A 101 -13.52 9.48 -12.83
N THR A 102 -12.48 8.79 -12.40
CA THR A 102 -12.42 7.32 -12.44
C THR A 102 -13.61 6.68 -11.73
N PHE A 103 -13.99 7.20 -10.56
CA PHE A 103 -15.09 6.68 -9.76
C PHE A 103 -16.47 7.16 -10.25
N THR A 104 -16.55 8.39 -10.74
CA THR A 104 -17.82 8.93 -11.23
C THR A 104 -18.28 8.26 -12.53
N LEU A 105 -17.35 7.88 -13.39
CA LEU A 105 -17.65 7.26 -14.69
C LEU A 105 -17.80 5.74 -14.63
N ASN A 106 -17.28 5.07 -13.61
CA ASN A 106 -17.26 3.61 -13.53
C ASN A 106 -17.66 3.11 -12.14
N LYS A 107 -18.84 2.50 -12.05
CA LYS A 107 -19.37 1.97 -10.79
C LYS A 107 -18.69 0.69 -10.32
N ASP A 108 -18.10 -0.08 -11.21
CA ASP A 108 -17.40 -1.35 -10.95
C ASP A 108 -15.97 -1.15 -10.41
N ILE A 109 -15.46 0.07 -10.41
CA ILE A 109 -14.18 0.39 -9.78
C ILE A 109 -14.38 0.64 -8.28
N SER A 110 -13.79 -0.22 -7.47
CA SER A 110 -13.80 -0.11 -6.01
C SER A 110 -12.56 0.57 -5.45
N ILE A 111 -11.39 0.35 -6.10
CA ILE A 111 -10.11 0.92 -5.68
C ILE A 111 -9.39 1.47 -6.91
N ALA A 112 -8.83 2.66 -6.79
CA ALA A 112 -7.97 3.25 -7.82
C ALA A 112 -6.74 3.91 -7.18
N GLN A 113 -5.56 3.67 -7.78
CA GLN A 113 -4.34 4.36 -7.39
C GLN A 113 -3.90 5.30 -8.53
N PRO A 114 -3.41 6.52 -8.23
CA PRO A 114 -2.66 7.32 -9.21
C PRO A 114 -1.31 6.66 -9.50
N ARG A 115 -0.62 7.06 -10.54
CA ARG A 115 0.80 6.74 -10.72
C ARG A 115 1.60 7.42 -9.61
N ILE A 116 2.41 6.67 -8.87
CA ILE A 116 3.26 7.19 -7.80
C ILE A 116 4.62 7.55 -8.38
N ILE A 117 4.95 8.83 -8.35
CA ILE A 117 6.17 9.41 -8.92
C ILE A 117 7.11 9.80 -7.77
N ASP A 118 8.39 9.57 -7.94
CA ASP A 118 9.39 10.04 -6.98
C ASP A 118 9.39 11.58 -6.94
N TYR A 119 9.24 12.15 -5.73
CA TYR A 119 9.17 13.61 -5.58
C TYR A 119 10.48 14.30 -5.94
N ASN A 120 11.61 13.69 -5.63
CA ASN A 120 12.93 14.24 -5.85
C ASN A 120 13.46 13.98 -7.29
N PHE A 121 13.03 12.83 -7.88
CA PHE A 121 13.43 12.41 -9.23
C PHE A 121 12.19 12.14 -10.09
N GLN A 122 11.50 13.20 -10.51
CA GLN A 122 10.18 13.14 -11.15
C GLN A 122 10.14 12.38 -12.48
N GLU A 123 11.28 12.12 -13.09
CA GLU A 123 11.41 11.27 -14.27
C GLU A 123 11.33 9.77 -13.95
N LYS A 124 11.37 9.39 -12.66
CA LYS A 124 11.29 8.01 -12.17
C LYS A 124 10.00 7.75 -11.43
N TYR A 125 9.59 6.50 -11.46
CA TYR A 125 8.57 6.01 -10.52
C TYR A 125 9.12 5.97 -9.10
N GLU A 126 8.23 6.10 -8.13
CA GLU A 126 8.57 5.86 -6.73
C GLU A 126 8.58 4.35 -6.44
N TYR A 127 9.40 3.93 -5.47
CA TYR A 127 9.66 2.53 -5.15
C TYR A 127 8.41 1.75 -4.69
N ALA A 128 7.56 2.37 -3.84
CA ALA A 128 6.52 1.68 -3.09
C ALA A 128 5.17 1.54 -3.81
N GLY A 129 5.08 1.78 -5.12
CA GLY A 129 3.78 1.66 -5.78
C GLY A 129 3.81 1.86 -7.28
N ALA A 130 4.74 2.67 -7.76
CA ALA A 130 4.94 2.95 -9.17
C ALA A 130 3.61 3.15 -9.95
N SER A 131 3.29 2.31 -10.93
CA SER A 131 2.04 2.34 -11.70
C SER A 131 1.14 1.12 -11.39
N GLY A 132 1.04 0.75 -10.11
CA GLY A 132 0.21 -0.35 -9.61
C GLY A 132 0.95 -1.65 -9.34
N GLY A 133 0.42 -2.42 -8.43
CA GLY A 133 1.05 -3.59 -7.85
C GLY A 133 0.51 -4.92 -8.35
N TYR A 134 1.38 -5.92 -8.33
CA TYR A 134 1.13 -7.31 -8.68
C TYR A 134 1.83 -8.24 -7.68
N LEU A 135 1.46 -9.52 -7.68
CA LEU A 135 2.14 -10.57 -6.93
C LEU A 135 2.73 -11.61 -7.90
N ASP A 136 3.80 -12.28 -7.49
CA ASP A 136 4.18 -13.54 -8.10
C ASP A 136 3.50 -14.73 -7.39
N LEU A 137 3.72 -15.95 -7.88
CA LEU A 137 3.12 -17.16 -7.31
C LEU A 137 3.48 -17.36 -5.83
N LEU A 138 4.67 -16.92 -5.42
CA LEU A 138 5.14 -17.00 -4.03
C LEU A 138 4.72 -15.78 -3.19
N CYS A 139 3.83 -14.94 -3.74
CA CYS A 139 3.30 -13.74 -3.09
C CYS A 139 4.34 -12.65 -2.79
N TYR A 140 5.44 -12.61 -3.54
CA TYR A 140 6.33 -11.45 -3.51
C TYR A 140 5.71 -10.29 -4.29
N PRO A 141 5.55 -9.10 -3.66
CA PRO A 141 4.97 -7.95 -4.34
C PRO A 141 5.99 -7.26 -5.27
N PHE A 142 5.51 -6.86 -6.44
CA PHE A 142 6.25 -6.03 -7.38
C PHE A 142 5.31 -5.07 -8.11
N CYS A 143 5.85 -4.10 -8.84
CA CYS A 143 5.05 -3.05 -9.43
C CYS A 143 5.26 -2.92 -10.94
N ARG A 144 4.22 -2.45 -11.62
CA ARG A 144 4.30 -1.97 -13.01
C ARG A 144 5.10 -0.66 -13.03
N GLY A 145 6.36 -0.74 -13.40
CA GLY A 145 7.33 0.35 -13.35
C GLY A 145 8.45 0.17 -12.33
N ARG A 146 8.42 -0.95 -11.54
CA ARG A 146 9.52 -1.31 -10.65
C ARG A 146 9.59 -2.82 -10.44
N ILE A 147 10.73 -3.42 -10.75
CA ILE A 147 11.04 -4.81 -10.44
C ILE A 147 12.28 -4.84 -9.53
N LEU A 148 12.10 -5.28 -8.29
CA LEU A 148 13.12 -5.20 -7.24
C LEU A 148 13.74 -3.79 -7.19
N ASN A 149 15.06 -3.67 -7.40
CA ASN A 149 15.77 -2.39 -7.36
C ASN A 149 15.78 -1.65 -8.70
N ASN A 150 15.20 -2.24 -9.77
CA ASN A 150 15.15 -1.59 -11.07
C ASN A 150 13.88 -0.74 -11.20
N ILE A 151 14.04 0.58 -11.14
CA ILE A 151 12.97 1.56 -11.26
C ILE A 151 12.95 2.10 -12.68
N GLU A 152 11.76 2.05 -13.31
CA GLU A 152 11.56 2.51 -14.68
C GLU A 152 11.17 3.99 -14.72
N THR A 153 11.27 4.59 -15.91
CA THR A 153 10.88 5.99 -16.13
C THR A 153 9.37 6.19 -15.94
N SER A 154 8.99 7.27 -15.27
CA SER A 154 7.61 7.70 -15.05
C SER A 154 6.85 8.06 -16.33
N LYS A 155 7.57 8.19 -17.47
CA LYS A 155 6.97 8.42 -18.79
C LYS A 155 6.26 7.20 -19.36
N LYS A 156 6.59 5.99 -18.88
CA LYS A 156 5.92 4.74 -19.25
C LYS A 156 4.58 4.57 -18.50
N TYR A 157 3.79 3.61 -18.92
CA TYR A 157 2.60 3.11 -18.21
C TYR A 157 1.55 4.19 -17.84
N ARG A 158 1.30 5.13 -18.76
CA ARG A 158 0.29 6.20 -18.58
C ARG A 158 -1.16 5.75 -18.86
N THR A 159 -1.36 4.52 -19.30
CA THR A 159 -2.69 3.96 -19.57
C THR A 159 -3.30 3.40 -18.29
N THR A 160 -4.59 3.65 -18.10
CA THR A 160 -5.39 3.00 -17.05
C THR A 160 -5.36 1.50 -17.25
N ARG A 161 -5.11 0.75 -16.16
CA ARG A 161 -5.00 -0.70 -16.21
C ARG A 161 -5.45 -1.32 -14.90
N GLU A 162 -6.06 -2.48 -14.99
CA GLU A 162 -6.34 -3.31 -13.83
C GLU A 162 -5.03 -3.82 -13.21
N ILE A 163 -4.98 -3.76 -11.88
CA ILE A 163 -3.84 -4.14 -11.03
C ILE A 163 -4.34 -5.07 -9.94
N PHE A 164 -3.44 -5.74 -9.26
CA PHE A 164 -3.82 -6.61 -8.17
C PHE A 164 -3.93 -5.86 -6.84
N TRP A 165 -3.00 -4.93 -6.56
CA TRP A 165 -3.01 -4.12 -5.34
C TRP A 165 -2.63 -2.67 -5.62
N ALA A 166 -3.16 -1.77 -4.80
CA ALA A 166 -2.89 -0.35 -4.80
C ALA A 166 -1.98 0.02 -3.63
N SER A 167 -1.08 0.99 -3.84
CA SER A 167 -0.08 1.41 -2.86
C SER A 167 -0.68 2.22 -1.72
N GLY A 168 -0.30 1.90 -0.49
CA GLY A 168 -0.67 2.65 0.71
C GLY A 168 -0.18 4.11 0.74
N SER A 169 0.77 4.50 -0.13
CA SER A 169 1.22 5.89 -0.20
C SER A 169 0.13 6.84 -0.75
N CYS A 170 -0.67 6.36 -1.71
CA CYS A 170 -1.88 7.04 -2.18
C CYS A 170 -2.78 6.08 -2.95
N PHE A 171 -3.99 5.88 -2.48
CA PHE A 171 -5.06 5.25 -3.26
C PHE A 171 -6.44 5.75 -2.81
N ALA A 172 -7.39 5.69 -3.71
CA ALA A 172 -8.79 5.99 -3.44
C ALA A 172 -9.60 4.69 -3.34
N ILE A 173 -10.54 4.63 -2.42
CA ILE A 173 -11.43 3.49 -2.19
C ILE A 173 -12.87 3.98 -1.94
N ARG A 174 -13.86 3.24 -2.45
CA ARG A 174 -15.25 3.48 -2.04
C ARG A 174 -15.42 3.15 -0.57
N LYS A 175 -16.05 4.06 0.19
CA LYS A 175 -16.28 3.89 1.63
C LYS A 175 -17.04 2.60 1.93
N ASP A 176 -18.10 2.31 1.15
CA ASP A 176 -18.87 1.08 1.31
C ASP A 176 -18.01 -0.16 1.14
N THR A 177 -17.14 -0.18 0.13
CA THR A 177 -16.19 -1.29 -0.07
C THR A 177 -15.23 -1.44 1.11
N PHE A 178 -14.71 -0.34 1.64
CA PHE A 178 -13.82 -0.37 2.82
C PHE A 178 -14.53 -0.96 4.03
N ASN A 179 -15.76 -0.53 4.29
CA ASN A 179 -16.58 -1.00 5.41
C ASN A 179 -16.99 -2.47 5.26
N GLU A 180 -17.44 -2.89 4.08
CA GLU A 180 -17.81 -4.28 3.79
C GLU A 180 -16.64 -5.26 3.97
N LEU A 181 -15.41 -4.81 3.70
CA LEU A 181 -14.21 -5.60 3.93
C LEU A 181 -13.76 -5.58 5.39
N GLY A 182 -14.40 -4.78 6.26
CA GLY A 182 -14.00 -4.60 7.66
C GLY A 182 -12.71 -3.78 7.83
N GLY A 183 -12.39 -2.92 6.85
CA GLY A 183 -11.18 -2.10 6.88
C GLY A 183 -9.88 -2.89 6.71
N PHE A 184 -8.77 -2.31 7.17
CA PHE A 184 -7.49 -2.98 7.25
C PHE A 184 -7.46 -3.97 8.44
N ASP A 185 -6.67 -5.02 8.32
CA ASP A 185 -6.37 -5.87 9.48
C ASP A 185 -5.35 -5.17 10.38
N GLN A 186 -5.77 -4.79 11.56
CA GLN A 186 -4.96 -4.01 12.52
C GLN A 186 -3.66 -4.72 12.95
N ASP A 187 -3.60 -6.07 12.90
CA ASP A 187 -2.41 -6.81 13.29
C ASP A 187 -1.22 -6.57 12.36
N PHE A 188 -1.44 -6.00 11.17
CA PHE A 188 -0.36 -5.61 10.28
C PHE A 188 0.45 -4.43 10.84
N PHE A 189 -0.15 -3.53 11.57
CA PHE A 189 0.42 -2.28 12.03
C PHE A 189 0.81 -1.34 10.86
N CYS A 190 1.73 -1.77 10.00
CA CYS A 190 2.04 -1.16 8.70
C CYS A 190 2.75 -2.16 7.78
N HIS A 191 2.69 -1.92 6.48
CA HIS A 191 3.16 -2.74 5.36
C HIS A 191 2.31 -4.00 5.12
N MET A 192 1.94 -4.23 3.87
CA MET A 192 1.12 -5.32 3.34
C MET A 192 -0.37 -5.25 3.68
N GLU A 193 -0.84 -4.33 4.55
CA GLU A 193 -2.25 -4.16 4.88
C GLU A 193 -3.08 -3.75 3.66
N GLU A 194 -2.55 -2.92 2.79
CA GLU A 194 -3.18 -2.49 1.55
C GLU A 194 -3.26 -3.65 0.53
N ILE A 195 -2.24 -4.51 0.50
CA ILE A 195 -2.23 -5.69 -0.37
C ILE A 195 -3.24 -6.71 0.13
N ASP A 196 -3.30 -6.93 1.45
CA ASP A 196 -4.30 -7.79 2.09
C ASP A 196 -5.73 -7.30 1.81
N LEU A 197 -5.98 -5.99 1.94
CA LEU A 197 -7.27 -5.38 1.65
C LEU A 197 -7.68 -5.61 0.19
N CYS A 198 -6.77 -5.36 -0.75
CA CYS A 198 -7.00 -5.58 -2.17
C CYS A 198 -7.26 -7.06 -2.49
N TRP A 199 -6.53 -7.97 -1.84
CA TRP A 199 -6.72 -9.41 -2.05
C TRP A 199 -8.06 -9.89 -1.47
N ARG A 200 -8.45 -9.39 -0.28
CA ARG A 200 -9.79 -9.67 0.27
C ARG A 200 -10.90 -9.16 -0.65
N LEU A 201 -10.72 -8.00 -1.27
CA LEU A 201 -11.68 -7.51 -2.27
C LEU A 201 -11.80 -8.49 -3.44
N LYS A 202 -10.69 -8.94 -4.02
CA LYS A 202 -10.69 -9.90 -5.14
C LYS A 202 -11.28 -11.26 -4.77
N ASN A 203 -11.13 -11.67 -3.50
CA ASN A 203 -11.75 -12.91 -3.01
C ASN A 203 -13.26 -12.76 -2.78
N ASN A 204 -13.72 -11.63 -2.26
CA ASN A 204 -15.13 -11.41 -1.89
C ASN A 204 -15.99 -10.92 -3.06
N LYS A 205 -15.40 -10.06 -3.93
CA LYS A 205 -16.08 -9.45 -5.10
C LYS A 205 -15.15 -9.52 -6.32
N PRO A 206 -15.03 -10.69 -6.99
CA PRO A 206 -14.13 -10.87 -8.12
C PRO A 206 -14.39 -9.92 -9.31
N GLU A 207 -15.64 -9.45 -9.45
CA GLU A 207 -16.08 -8.49 -10.47
C GLU A 207 -15.60 -7.06 -10.18
N SER A 208 -15.28 -6.72 -8.93
CA SER A 208 -14.80 -5.40 -8.55
C SER A 208 -13.40 -5.15 -9.10
N LYS A 209 -13.21 -3.95 -9.66
CA LYS A 209 -11.95 -3.56 -10.27
C LYS A 209 -11.07 -2.78 -9.31
N ILE A 210 -9.79 -3.13 -9.31
CA ILE A 210 -8.69 -2.38 -8.72
C ILE A 210 -7.85 -1.89 -9.88
N ILE A 211 -7.62 -0.57 -10.01
CA ILE A 211 -6.95 -0.03 -11.18
C ILE A 211 -5.85 0.97 -10.84
N THR A 212 -4.92 1.16 -11.77
CA THR A 212 -4.13 2.39 -11.85
C THR A 212 -4.87 3.39 -12.72
N ALA A 213 -5.15 4.59 -12.21
CA ALA A 213 -5.66 5.72 -12.97
C ALA A 213 -4.49 6.34 -13.75
N GLY A 214 -4.27 5.86 -14.98
CA GLY A 214 -3.03 6.14 -15.74
C GLY A 214 -2.77 7.61 -16.06
N LYS A 215 -3.80 8.46 -16.10
CA LYS A 215 -3.67 9.91 -16.31
C LYS A 215 -3.44 10.68 -15.00
N SER A 216 -3.77 10.09 -13.85
CA SER A 216 -3.52 10.66 -12.54
C SER A 216 -2.10 10.37 -12.06
N LYS A 217 -1.48 11.30 -11.33
CA LYS A 217 -0.18 11.14 -10.70
C LYS A 217 -0.12 11.83 -9.35
N VAL A 218 0.55 11.21 -8.40
CA VAL A 218 0.89 11.77 -7.11
C VAL A 218 2.40 11.68 -6.93
N TYR A 219 2.98 12.63 -6.24
CA TYR A 219 4.41 12.66 -5.95
C TYR A 219 4.63 12.28 -4.50
N HIS A 220 5.57 11.37 -4.24
CA HIS A 220 5.84 10.82 -2.92
C HIS A 220 7.36 10.87 -2.65
N ILE A 221 7.76 11.31 -1.45
CA ILE A 221 9.17 11.34 -1.08
C ILE A 221 9.71 9.92 -0.88
N GLY A 222 8.93 9.06 -0.24
CA GLY A 222 9.34 7.72 0.13
C GLY A 222 10.38 7.68 1.24
N GLY A 223 10.26 6.69 2.14
CA GLY A 223 11.20 6.53 3.25
C GLY A 223 11.08 7.58 4.36
N GLY A 224 10.12 8.50 4.29
CA GLY A 224 9.93 9.56 5.30
C GLY A 224 9.58 9.04 6.69
N THR A 225 8.88 7.90 6.76
CA THR A 225 8.49 7.29 8.04
C THR A 225 9.42 6.17 8.47
N MET A 226 9.94 5.36 7.54
CA MET A 226 10.93 4.30 7.81
C MET A 226 11.92 4.19 6.66
N GLN A 227 13.21 4.29 6.98
CA GLN A 227 14.29 4.08 6.01
C GLN A 227 14.27 2.66 5.44
N TYR A 228 14.78 2.48 4.21
CA TYR A 228 14.74 1.22 3.49
C TYR A 228 15.45 0.06 4.23
N ASP A 229 16.55 0.32 4.92
CA ASP A 229 17.35 -0.68 5.65
C ASP A 229 16.96 -0.86 7.12
N ASN A 230 15.78 -0.38 7.53
CA ASN A 230 15.31 -0.52 8.91
C ASN A 230 14.94 -1.98 9.22
N PRO A 231 15.55 -2.62 10.24
CA PRO A 231 15.26 -4.02 10.61
C PRO A 231 13.78 -4.27 10.93
N LYS A 232 13.10 -3.30 11.57
CA LYS A 232 11.66 -3.37 11.86
C LYS A 232 10.84 -3.44 10.57
N LYS A 233 11.21 -2.67 9.55
CA LYS A 233 10.56 -2.70 8.23
C LYS A 233 10.71 -4.06 7.56
N ASN A 234 11.93 -4.63 7.58
CA ASN A 234 12.19 -5.96 7.03
C ASN A 234 11.36 -7.02 7.76
N TYR A 235 11.39 -7.01 9.08
CA TYR A 235 10.58 -7.92 9.90
C TYR A 235 9.09 -7.83 9.55
N LEU A 236 8.52 -6.62 9.50
CA LEU A 236 7.10 -6.42 9.19
C LEU A 236 6.76 -6.90 7.77
N ASN A 237 7.61 -6.64 6.79
CA ASN A 237 7.39 -7.10 5.42
C ASN A 237 7.31 -8.63 5.33
N PHE A 238 8.24 -9.37 5.94
CA PHE A 238 8.22 -10.84 5.94
C PHE A 238 7.06 -11.38 6.78
N ARG A 239 6.88 -10.85 8.00
CA ARG A 239 5.80 -11.28 8.90
C ARG A 239 4.43 -11.11 8.26
N ASN A 240 4.16 -9.93 7.76
CA ASN A 240 2.87 -9.56 7.20
C ASN A 240 2.60 -10.26 5.87
N SER A 241 3.63 -10.48 5.05
CA SER A 241 3.51 -11.26 3.82
C SER A 241 3.02 -12.68 4.09
N ILE A 242 3.57 -13.35 5.12
CA ILE A 242 3.14 -14.70 5.52
C ILE A 242 1.72 -14.67 6.09
N MET A 243 1.39 -13.69 6.96
CA MET A 243 0.03 -13.50 7.47
C MET A 243 -0.98 -13.34 6.33
N MET A 244 -0.67 -12.49 5.36
CA MET A 244 -1.50 -12.25 4.17
C MET A 244 -1.72 -13.54 3.37
N MET A 245 -0.67 -14.35 3.18
CA MET A 245 -0.75 -15.66 2.50
C MET A 245 -1.69 -16.62 3.24
N ILE A 246 -1.52 -16.77 4.55
CA ILE A 246 -2.36 -17.63 5.39
C ILE A 246 -3.84 -17.24 5.25
N LYS A 247 -4.14 -15.94 5.25
CA LYS A 247 -5.50 -15.42 5.16
C LYS A 247 -6.14 -15.62 3.78
N ASN A 248 -5.38 -15.39 2.72
CA ASN A 248 -5.96 -15.15 1.40
C ASN A 248 -5.77 -16.27 0.39
N LEU A 249 -4.74 -17.11 0.51
CA LEU A 249 -4.54 -18.24 -0.42
C LEU A 249 -5.63 -19.31 -0.30
N PRO A 250 -6.03 -19.95 -1.42
CA PRO A 250 -6.85 -21.16 -1.36
C PRO A 250 -6.17 -22.25 -0.52
N LEU A 251 -6.95 -23.01 0.27
CA LEU A 251 -6.39 -24.03 1.18
C LEU A 251 -5.53 -25.07 0.45
N VAL A 252 -5.96 -25.49 -0.73
CA VAL A 252 -5.23 -26.47 -1.55
C VAL A 252 -3.85 -25.96 -1.94
N SER A 253 -3.74 -24.65 -2.19
CA SER A 253 -2.49 -24.01 -2.62
C SER A 253 -1.64 -23.52 -1.44
N LEU A 254 -2.24 -23.34 -0.25
CA LEU A 254 -1.60 -22.69 0.90
C LEU A 254 -0.33 -23.44 1.33
N VAL A 255 -0.44 -24.74 1.59
CA VAL A 255 0.69 -25.52 2.12
C VAL A 255 1.86 -25.59 1.11
N PRO A 256 1.64 -26.00 -0.17
CA PRO A 256 2.75 -26.07 -1.12
C PRO A 256 3.38 -24.69 -1.38
N ILE A 257 2.60 -23.62 -1.44
CA ILE A 257 3.13 -22.27 -1.68
C ILE A 257 3.93 -21.78 -0.46
N ILE A 258 3.46 -22.01 0.77
CA ILE A 258 4.21 -21.63 1.99
C ILE A 258 5.55 -22.39 2.05
N ILE A 259 5.59 -23.69 1.70
CA ILE A 259 6.84 -24.46 1.68
C ILE A 259 7.83 -23.87 0.66
N LEU A 260 7.37 -23.58 -0.56
CA LEU A 260 8.20 -22.97 -1.59
C LEU A 260 8.66 -21.56 -1.21
N ARG A 261 7.77 -20.78 -0.57
CA ARG A 261 8.10 -19.44 -0.06
C ARG A 261 9.14 -19.54 1.05
N PHE A 262 8.99 -20.46 2.00
CA PHE A 262 9.98 -20.71 3.04
C PHE A 262 11.35 -21.07 2.44
N ALA A 263 11.40 -21.97 1.47
CA ALA A 263 12.65 -22.34 0.79
C ALA A 263 13.29 -21.09 0.14
N SER A 264 12.50 -20.26 -0.55
CA SER A 264 12.99 -19.02 -1.16
C SER A 264 13.52 -18.03 -0.12
N ASP A 265 12.76 -17.78 0.96
CA ASP A 265 13.17 -16.87 2.03
C ASP A 265 14.40 -17.40 2.80
N PHE A 266 14.52 -18.73 2.95
CA PHE A 266 15.69 -19.37 3.54
C PHE A 266 16.97 -19.12 2.70
N PHE A 267 16.88 -19.19 1.37
CA PHE A 267 18.00 -18.80 0.50
C PHE A 267 18.35 -17.32 0.63
N ILE A 268 17.37 -16.43 0.72
CA ILE A 268 17.61 -15.00 0.98
C ILE A 268 18.33 -14.82 2.32
N MET A 269 17.90 -15.53 3.35
CA MET A 269 18.50 -15.50 4.69
C MET A 269 19.97 -15.99 4.65
N LEU A 270 20.24 -17.12 4.03
CA LEU A 270 21.62 -17.63 3.89
C LEU A 270 22.52 -16.64 3.14
N PHE A 271 22.02 -16.08 2.03
CA PHE A 271 22.75 -15.06 1.27
C PHE A 271 23.03 -13.81 2.12
N SER A 272 22.05 -13.37 2.91
CA SER A 272 22.23 -12.22 3.80
C SER A 272 23.25 -12.49 4.93
N MET A 273 23.35 -13.73 5.42
CA MET A 273 24.41 -14.12 6.36
C MET A 273 25.80 -14.06 5.70
N LEU A 274 25.93 -14.59 4.48
CA LEU A 274 27.19 -14.56 3.72
C LEU A 274 27.64 -13.13 3.39
N THR A 275 26.71 -12.20 3.22
CA THR A 275 26.98 -10.77 2.98
C THR A 275 27.05 -9.92 4.26
N LEU A 276 27.07 -10.57 5.44
CA LEU A 276 27.11 -9.94 6.76
C LEU A 276 25.93 -9.00 7.08
N ASN A 277 24.82 -9.12 6.33
CA ASN A 277 23.57 -8.42 6.66
C ASN A 277 22.74 -9.23 7.67
N LEU A 278 23.26 -9.36 8.89
CA LEU A 278 22.65 -10.16 9.96
C LEU A 278 21.27 -9.65 10.37
N ASN A 279 21.03 -8.33 10.26
CA ASN A 279 19.73 -7.73 10.56
C ASN A 279 18.60 -8.30 9.69
N LEU A 280 18.86 -8.51 8.40
CA LEU A 280 17.89 -9.12 7.49
C LEU A 280 17.63 -10.58 7.88
N SER A 281 18.66 -11.34 8.18
CA SER A 281 18.55 -12.74 8.61
C SER A 281 17.70 -12.88 9.88
N PHE A 282 17.98 -12.09 10.91
CA PHE A 282 17.19 -12.08 12.14
C PHE A 282 15.74 -11.63 11.91
N SER A 283 15.52 -10.67 11.01
CA SER A 283 14.18 -10.22 10.64
C SER A 283 13.35 -11.36 10.01
N ILE A 284 13.96 -12.14 9.11
CA ILE A 284 13.29 -13.30 8.48
C ILE A 284 12.96 -14.37 9.53
N LEU A 285 13.94 -14.78 10.35
CA LEU A 285 13.73 -15.78 11.41
C LEU A 285 12.61 -15.37 12.37
N SER A 286 12.65 -14.13 12.85
CA SER A 286 11.64 -13.59 13.77
C SER A 286 10.25 -13.55 13.14
N ALA A 287 10.16 -13.24 11.82
CA ALA A 287 8.90 -13.23 11.08
C ALA A 287 8.28 -14.63 10.98
N TYR A 288 9.10 -15.65 10.70
CA TYR A 288 8.62 -17.03 10.68
C TYR A 288 8.24 -17.54 12.07
N ALA A 289 9.06 -17.27 13.10
CA ALA A 289 8.74 -17.62 14.48
C ALA A 289 7.39 -17.01 14.93
N TYR A 290 7.17 -15.73 14.66
CA TYR A 290 5.89 -15.08 14.95
C TYR A 290 4.72 -15.80 14.28
N ASN A 291 4.83 -16.11 12.98
CA ASN A 291 3.73 -16.73 12.24
C ASN A 291 3.46 -18.18 12.67
N ILE A 292 4.48 -18.92 13.09
CA ILE A 292 4.31 -20.27 13.69
C ILE A 292 3.57 -20.17 15.02
N ILE A 293 3.99 -19.28 15.91
CA ILE A 293 3.36 -19.09 17.22
C ILE A 293 1.90 -18.63 17.05
N ASN A 294 1.63 -17.73 16.11
CA ASN A 294 0.32 -17.15 15.88
C ASN A 294 -0.48 -17.84 14.75
N ALA A 295 -0.04 -19.00 14.26
CA ALA A 295 -0.65 -19.68 13.11
C ALA A 295 -2.16 -19.88 13.27
N ARG A 296 -2.62 -20.33 14.47
CA ARG A 296 -4.04 -20.54 14.75
C ARG A 296 -4.84 -19.24 14.65
N ASN A 297 -4.32 -18.12 15.15
CA ASN A 297 -5.00 -16.81 15.10
C ASN A 297 -5.05 -16.28 13.68
N ASN A 298 -3.95 -16.37 12.94
CA ASN A 298 -3.89 -15.98 11.54
C ASN A 298 -4.84 -16.81 10.67
N PHE A 299 -4.96 -18.11 10.95
CA PHE A 299 -5.87 -19.01 10.26
C PHE A 299 -7.35 -18.67 10.53
N LYS A 300 -7.72 -18.31 11.76
CA LYS A 300 -9.09 -17.87 12.12
C LYS A 300 -9.54 -16.61 11.36
N LYS A 301 -8.63 -15.80 10.88
CA LYS A 301 -8.93 -14.59 10.08
C LYS A 301 -9.31 -14.89 8.63
N ARG A 302 -9.27 -16.15 8.21
CA ARG A 302 -9.72 -16.54 6.88
C ARG A 302 -11.23 -16.33 6.78
N THR A 303 -11.65 -15.61 5.74
CA THR A 303 -13.07 -15.48 5.43
C THR A 303 -13.58 -16.76 4.74
N GLU A 304 -14.88 -17.01 4.79
CA GLU A 304 -15.54 -18.14 4.11
C GLU A 304 -15.61 -17.95 2.59
N SER A 305 -15.35 -16.76 2.09
CA SER A 305 -15.39 -16.45 0.66
C SER A 305 -14.49 -17.38 -0.18
N LYS A 306 -14.94 -17.70 -1.39
CA LYS A 306 -14.17 -18.50 -2.33
C LYS A 306 -12.88 -17.78 -2.68
N LYS A 307 -11.73 -18.38 -2.35
CA LYS A 307 -10.42 -17.81 -2.64
C LYS A 307 -10.05 -17.94 -4.11
N THR A 308 -9.58 -16.83 -4.71
CA THR A 308 -9.15 -16.83 -6.10
C THR A 308 -7.78 -17.50 -6.27
N ASN A 309 -7.65 -18.36 -7.30
CA ASN A 309 -6.35 -18.86 -7.75
C ASN A 309 -5.65 -17.87 -8.69
N ASN A 310 -6.37 -16.86 -9.18
CA ASN A 310 -5.88 -15.90 -10.16
C ASN A 310 -5.32 -14.64 -9.48
N TYR A 311 -4.39 -14.82 -8.53
CA TYR A 311 -3.78 -13.74 -7.75
C TYR A 311 -2.39 -13.32 -8.24
N TYR A 312 -1.72 -14.13 -9.04
CA TYR A 312 -0.34 -13.88 -9.44
C TYR A 312 -0.21 -13.53 -10.93
N HIS A 313 0.77 -12.71 -11.24
CA HIS A 313 1.09 -12.25 -12.60
C HIS A 313 2.24 -13.04 -13.25
N THR A 314 3.17 -13.54 -12.43
CA THR A 314 4.32 -14.34 -12.88
C THR A 314 4.63 -15.44 -11.86
N LYS A 315 5.33 -16.50 -12.29
CA LYS A 315 5.67 -17.62 -11.40
C LYS A 315 6.67 -17.23 -10.31
N SER A 316 7.73 -16.52 -10.65
CA SER A 316 8.71 -16.02 -9.69
C SER A 316 9.36 -14.75 -10.22
N ILE A 317 9.20 -13.67 -9.45
CA ILE A 317 9.85 -12.41 -9.78
C ILE A 317 11.36 -12.46 -9.56
N LEU A 318 11.81 -13.22 -8.56
CA LEU A 318 13.23 -13.41 -8.25
C LEU A 318 13.95 -14.17 -9.38
N ILE A 319 13.41 -15.30 -9.82
CA ILE A 319 13.97 -16.07 -10.95
C ILE A 319 13.94 -15.24 -12.23
N SER A 320 12.83 -14.54 -12.49
CA SER A 320 12.71 -13.67 -13.66
C SER A 320 13.79 -12.60 -13.69
N TYR A 321 14.07 -11.99 -12.53
CA TYR A 321 15.05 -10.90 -12.42
C TYR A 321 16.50 -11.39 -12.43
N TYR A 322 16.85 -12.36 -11.56
CA TYR A 322 18.24 -12.75 -11.35
C TYR A 322 18.73 -13.78 -12.36
N ILE A 323 17.88 -14.71 -12.82
CA ILE A 323 18.27 -15.78 -13.74
C ILE A 323 17.99 -15.39 -15.19
N PHE A 324 16.78 -14.89 -15.48
CA PHE A 324 16.39 -14.53 -16.84
C PHE A 324 16.66 -13.08 -17.23
N GLY A 325 17.23 -12.26 -16.34
CA GLY A 325 17.57 -10.86 -16.61
C GLY A 325 16.37 -9.94 -16.91
N LYS A 326 15.14 -10.36 -16.57
CA LYS A 326 13.91 -9.60 -16.81
C LYS A 326 13.76 -8.49 -15.78
N LYS A 327 14.34 -7.32 -16.07
CA LYS A 327 14.42 -6.19 -15.12
C LYS A 327 13.30 -5.16 -15.26
N THR A 328 12.44 -5.26 -16.28
CA THR A 328 11.33 -4.34 -16.51
C THR A 328 10.00 -5.08 -16.49
N PHE A 329 8.91 -4.37 -16.15
CA PHE A 329 7.58 -4.97 -16.15
C PHE A 329 7.17 -5.50 -17.54
N SER A 330 7.52 -4.77 -18.60
CA SER A 330 7.23 -5.19 -19.97
C SER A 330 7.97 -6.47 -20.41
N SER A 331 9.11 -6.78 -19.77
CA SER A 331 9.88 -7.99 -20.07
C SER A 331 9.37 -9.25 -19.36
N LEU A 332 8.40 -9.14 -18.45
CA LEU A 332 7.81 -10.28 -17.73
C LEU A 332 6.81 -11.09 -18.58
N LYS A 333 6.43 -10.56 -19.74
CA LYS A 333 5.55 -11.26 -20.69
C LYS A 333 6.21 -12.46 -21.31
#